data_e586d891541c0a6ca56df8cb383ee1d6
#
_entry.id   e586d891541c0a6ca56df8cb383ee1d6
#
_cell.length_a   1.000
_cell.length_b   1.000
_cell.length_c   1.000
_cell.angle_alpha   90.00
_cell.angle_beta   90.00
_cell.angle_gamma   90.00
#
_symmetry.space_group_name_H-M   'P 1'
#
loop_
_entity.id
_entity.type
_entity.pdbx_description
1 polymer ?
#
loop_
_entity_poly.entity_id
_entity_poly.type
_entity_poly.pdbx_seq_one_letter_code
_entity_poly.pdbx_strand_id
1 'polypeptide(L)'
;MQQKPALNIEQHPLRPFLPEGAQVLMLGSFPPPREKWSMDFFYPNYINDMWRIFGLVFKNDRDYFVDAAAKTFRLDLLRPFLEETGIALYDTACAVRRLQGNA
;
A
#
# COMPACT_ATOMS: atom_id res chain seq x y z
N MET A 1 -22.53 -16.41 -15.09
CA MET A 1 -22.41 -15.37 -15.78
C MET A 1 -21.10 -15.27 -16.45
N GLN A 2 -21.00 -14.63 -17.45
CA GLN A 2 -19.91 -14.66 -18.18
C GLN A 2 -19.09 -13.52 -18.10
N GLN A 3 -17.84 -13.69 -18.06
CA GLN A 3 -16.95 -12.66 -17.94
C GLN A 3 -16.43 -12.26 -19.24
N LYS A 4 -16.11 -11.04 -19.43
CA LYS A 4 -15.52 -10.56 -20.60
C LYS A 4 -14.08 -10.47 -20.45
N PRO A 5 -13.34 -11.44 -20.86
CA PRO A 5 -11.91 -11.44 -20.62
C PRO A 5 -11.19 -10.28 -21.27
N ALA A 6 -11.75 -9.73 -22.29
CA ALA A 6 -11.05 -8.67 -22.97
C ALA A 6 -10.89 -7.40 -22.18
N LEU A 7 -11.72 -7.17 -21.18
CA LEU A 7 -11.65 -5.90 -20.49
C LEU A 7 -10.57 -5.82 -19.42
N ASN A 8 -10.21 -6.91 -18.81
CA ASN A 8 -9.13 -6.94 -17.82
C ASN A 8 -9.21 -5.79 -16.80
N ILE A 9 -10.39 -5.53 -16.30
CA ILE A 9 -10.58 -4.49 -15.31
C ILE A 9 -10.34 -5.08 -13.94
N GLU A 10 -9.46 -4.45 -13.18
CA GLU A 10 -9.13 -4.91 -11.84
C GLU A 10 -9.69 -3.96 -10.81
N GLN A 11 -10.35 -4.49 -9.79
CA GLN A 11 -10.78 -3.71 -8.65
C GLN A 11 -9.61 -3.53 -7.72
N HIS A 12 -9.62 -2.45 -6.95
CA HIS A 12 -8.58 -2.23 -5.97
C HIS A 12 -8.66 -3.36 -4.93
N PRO A 13 -7.59 -4.12 -4.74
CA PRO A 13 -7.65 -5.31 -3.89
C PRO A 13 -7.68 -5.04 -2.41
N LEU A 14 -7.39 -3.80 -1.99
CA LEU A 14 -7.38 -3.45 -0.58
C LEU A 14 -8.53 -2.53 -0.26
N ARG A 15 -9.10 -2.69 0.92
CA ARG A 15 -10.09 -1.74 1.40
C ARG A 15 -9.39 -0.48 1.87
N PRO A 16 -10.07 0.66 1.87
CA PRO A 16 -9.47 1.87 2.40
C PRO A 16 -9.05 1.67 3.85
N PHE A 17 -7.90 2.21 4.20
CA PHE A 17 -7.45 2.23 5.58
C PHE A 17 -7.86 3.59 6.15
N LEU A 18 -8.91 3.61 6.96
CA LEU A 18 -9.50 4.86 7.45
C LEU A 18 -9.57 4.84 8.97
N PRO A 19 -8.48 5.16 9.65
CA PRO A 19 -8.51 5.16 11.11
C PRO A 19 -9.43 6.26 11.63
N GLU A 20 -10.04 6.00 12.77
CA GLU A 20 -10.92 6.95 13.38
C GLU A 20 -10.13 8.21 13.73
N GLY A 21 -10.66 9.36 13.43
CA GLY A 21 -9.96 10.61 13.70
C GLY A 21 -8.89 10.97 12.69
N ALA A 22 -8.85 10.29 11.55
CA ALA A 22 -7.85 10.60 10.53
C ALA A 22 -8.02 12.04 10.04
N GLN A 23 -6.90 12.73 9.88
CA GLN A 23 -6.89 14.11 9.43
C GLN A 23 -6.23 14.27 8.07
N VAL A 24 -5.53 13.25 7.60
CA VAL A 24 -4.83 13.30 6.32
C VAL A 24 -5.17 12.04 5.55
N LEU A 25 -5.54 12.18 4.30
CA LEU A 25 -5.77 11.05 3.42
C LEU A 25 -4.69 11.03 2.36
N MET A 26 -3.93 9.94 2.33
CA MET A 26 -2.94 9.76 1.28
C MET A 26 -3.56 8.94 0.17
N LEU A 27 -3.52 9.47 -1.03
CA LEU A 27 -4.04 8.80 -2.20
C LEU A 27 -2.85 8.33 -3.03
N GLY A 28 -2.58 7.05 -2.92
CA GLY A 28 -1.41 6.52 -3.59
C GLY A 28 -1.72 5.89 -4.91
N SER A 29 -0.73 5.26 -5.48
CA SER A 29 -0.90 4.56 -6.74
C SER A 29 -1.62 3.26 -6.52
N PHE A 30 -2.31 2.80 -7.54
CA PHE A 30 -2.90 1.47 -7.53
C PHE A 30 -1.75 0.46 -7.33
N PRO A 31 -1.91 -0.56 -6.51
CA PRO A 31 -0.80 -1.44 -6.20
C PRO A 31 -0.36 -2.28 -7.40
N PRO A 32 0.88 -2.78 -7.38
CA PRO A 32 1.36 -3.65 -8.45
C PRO A 32 0.66 -5.00 -8.41
N PRO A 33 0.93 -5.88 -9.39
CA PRO A 33 0.37 -7.22 -9.35
C PRO A 33 0.71 -7.94 -8.05
N ARG A 34 -0.19 -8.78 -7.62
CA ARG A 34 -0.11 -9.42 -6.29
C ARG A 34 1.19 -10.17 -6.07
N GLU A 35 1.77 -10.73 -7.11
CA GLU A 35 3.02 -11.47 -6.95
C GLU A 35 4.19 -10.61 -6.52
N LYS A 36 4.07 -9.28 -6.61
CA LYS A 36 5.11 -8.38 -6.17
C LYS A 36 4.89 -7.87 -4.75
N TRP A 37 3.84 -8.31 -4.09
CA TRP A 37 3.53 -7.86 -2.74
C TRP A 37 4.37 -8.60 -1.72
N SER A 38 4.94 -7.88 -0.78
CA SER A 38 5.61 -8.49 0.36
C SER A 38 4.70 -8.52 1.58
N MET A 39 3.54 -7.85 1.53
CA MET A 39 2.59 -7.82 2.62
C MET A 39 1.22 -7.45 2.08
N ASP A 40 0.18 -7.65 2.87
CA ASP A 40 -1.19 -7.32 2.49
C ASP A 40 -1.56 -5.94 2.99
N PHE A 41 -0.90 -4.92 2.44
CA PHE A 41 -1.16 -3.55 2.83
C PHE A 41 -0.70 -2.63 1.70
N PHE A 42 -0.88 -1.32 1.88
CA PHE A 42 -0.53 -0.33 0.86
C PHE A 42 0.99 -0.25 0.69
N TYR A 43 1.43 0.06 -0.53
CA TYR A 43 2.83 0.13 -0.91
C TYR A 43 3.56 -1.17 -0.54
N PRO A 44 3.05 -2.30 -1.03
CA PRO A 44 3.53 -3.61 -0.55
C PRO A 44 4.81 -4.12 -1.17
N ASN A 45 5.26 -3.53 -2.27
CA ASN A 45 6.45 -4.01 -2.93
C ASN A 45 7.67 -3.62 -2.11
N TYR A 46 8.49 -4.59 -1.74
CA TYR A 46 9.62 -4.36 -0.85
C TYR A 46 10.62 -3.33 -1.39
N ILE A 47 10.72 -3.19 -2.70
CA ILE A 47 11.65 -2.21 -3.27
C ILE A 47 11.05 -0.81 -3.34
N ASN A 48 9.78 -0.62 -2.99
CA ASN A 48 9.17 0.69 -2.96
C ASN A 48 9.67 1.44 -1.73
N ASP A 49 9.99 2.72 -1.88
CA ASP A 49 10.63 3.48 -0.82
C ASP A 49 9.67 4.21 0.12
N MET A 50 8.35 4.10 -0.11
CA MET A 50 7.40 4.90 0.67
C MET A 50 7.56 4.71 2.18
N TRP A 51 7.58 3.47 2.64
CA TRP A 51 7.66 3.24 4.08
C TRP A 51 9.05 3.55 4.64
N ARG A 52 10.09 3.49 3.78
CA ARG A 52 11.43 3.91 4.20
C ARG A 52 11.49 5.42 4.37
N ILE A 53 10.80 6.17 3.50
CA ILE A 53 10.72 7.61 3.63
C ILE A 53 9.97 7.97 4.92
N PHE A 54 8.89 7.26 5.22
CA PHE A 54 8.15 7.49 6.45
C PHE A 54 9.03 7.22 7.68
N GLY A 55 9.80 6.15 7.65
CA GLY A 55 10.71 5.86 8.75
C GLY A 55 11.73 6.97 8.94
N LEU A 56 12.29 7.45 7.84
CA LEU A 56 13.30 8.49 7.90
C LEU A 56 12.72 9.80 8.45
N VAL A 57 11.55 10.19 7.94
CA VAL A 57 10.95 11.48 8.30
C VAL A 57 10.40 11.47 9.72
N PHE A 58 9.69 10.44 10.10
CA PHE A 58 8.97 10.43 11.37
C PHE A 58 9.72 9.77 12.52
N LYS A 59 10.63 8.87 12.21
CA LYS A 59 11.35 8.12 13.23
C LYS A 59 12.85 8.31 13.16
N ASN A 60 13.32 9.11 12.22
CA ASN A 60 14.75 9.36 11.99
C ASN A 60 15.49 8.04 11.76
N ASP A 61 14.84 7.07 11.14
CA ASP A 61 15.40 5.76 10.89
C ASP A 61 14.75 5.19 9.64
N ARG A 62 15.51 5.16 8.56
CA ARG A 62 15.03 4.70 7.28
C ARG A 62 14.49 3.27 7.34
N ASP A 63 15.02 2.45 8.23
CA ASP A 63 14.66 1.06 8.33
C ASP A 63 13.68 0.76 9.46
N TYR A 64 13.09 1.79 10.06
CA TYR A 64 12.21 1.58 11.21
C TYR A 64 11.05 0.63 10.90
N PHE A 65 10.47 0.75 9.71
CA PHE A 65 9.33 -0.07 9.30
C PHE A 65 9.76 -1.27 8.44
N VAL A 66 11.05 -1.53 8.33
CA VAL A 66 11.57 -2.54 7.42
C VAL A 66 11.94 -3.81 8.17
N ASP A 67 11.56 -4.95 7.60
CA ASP A 67 12.01 -6.25 8.08
C ASP A 67 12.92 -6.82 6.99
N ALA A 68 14.22 -6.55 7.11
CA ALA A 68 15.16 -6.92 6.06
C ALA A 68 15.33 -8.43 5.94
N ALA A 69 15.21 -9.16 7.04
CA ALA A 69 15.38 -10.61 7.01
C ALA A 69 14.27 -11.28 6.22
N ALA A 70 13.03 -10.81 6.38
CA ALA A 70 11.90 -11.35 5.66
C ALA A 70 11.63 -10.62 4.35
N LYS A 71 12.38 -9.57 4.07
CA LYS A 71 12.21 -8.73 2.87
C LYS A 71 10.78 -8.21 2.76
N THR A 72 10.30 -7.66 3.85
CA THR A 72 8.97 -7.08 3.90
C THR A 72 9.02 -5.89 4.86
N PHE A 73 7.85 -5.37 5.23
CA PHE A 73 7.76 -4.24 6.14
C PHE A 73 7.08 -4.68 7.44
N ARG A 74 7.32 -3.88 8.49
CA ARG A 74 6.77 -4.18 9.80
C ARG A 74 5.35 -3.63 9.89
N LEU A 75 4.38 -4.41 9.42
CA LEU A 75 2.99 -4.01 9.45
C LEU A 75 2.50 -3.79 10.88
N ASP A 76 3.06 -4.54 11.82
CA ASP A 76 2.76 -4.39 13.22
C ASP A 76 3.16 -3.02 13.78
N LEU A 77 4.09 -2.33 13.11
CA LEU A 77 4.48 -0.97 13.50
C LEU A 77 3.78 0.06 12.63
N LEU A 78 3.51 -0.26 11.36
CA LEU A 78 2.88 0.68 10.44
C LEU A 78 1.46 1.04 10.83
N ARG A 79 0.64 0.04 11.14
CA ARG A 79 -0.74 0.31 11.47
C ARG A 79 -0.91 1.22 12.69
N PRO A 80 -0.25 0.94 13.81
CA PRO A 80 -0.37 1.84 14.97
C PRO A 80 0.16 3.24 14.67
N PHE A 81 1.24 3.32 13.89
CA PHE A 81 1.81 4.61 13.53
C PHE A 81 0.82 5.45 12.73
N LEU A 82 0.17 4.83 11.75
CA LEU A 82 -0.79 5.56 10.91
C LEU A 82 -2.02 5.97 11.71
N GLU A 83 -2.44 5.12 12.64
CA GLU A 83 -3.55 5.46 13.52
C GLU A 83 -3.21 6.62 14.44
N GLU A 84 -2.02 6.60 15.01
CA GLU A 84 -1.58 7.68 15.91
C GLU A 84 -1.42 8.99 15.18
N THR A 85 -0.91 8.96 13.98
CA THR A 85 -0.67 10.18 13.23
C THR A 85 -1.90 10.65 12.45
N GLY A 86 -2.96 9.84 12.43
CA GLY A 86 -4.19 10.23 11.74
C GLY A 86 -4.08 10.20 10.23
N ILE A 87 -3.34 9.25 9.69
CA ILE A 87 -3.15 9.13 8.24
C ILE A 87 -4.00 7.99 7.71
N ALA A 88 -4.88 8.30 6.78
CA ALA A 88 -5.69 7.33 6.06
C ALA A 88 -5.06 7.05 4.70
N LEU A 89 -5.29 5.88 4.17
CA LEU A 89 -4.72 5.46 2.89
C LEU A 89 -5.78 4.93 1.95
N TYR A 90 -5.77 5.40 0.76
CA TYR A 90 -6.49 4.76 -0.32
C TYR A 90 -5.98 5.28 -1.67
N ASP A 91 -6.74 5.04 -2.72
CA ASP A 91 -6.36 5.44 -4.06
C ASP A 91 -7.53 6.16 -4.70
N THR A 92 -7.25 7.05 -5.63
CA THR A 92 -8.29 7.73 -6.38
C THR A 92 -8.94 6.81 -7.40
N ALA A 93 -8.25 5.73 -7.80
CA ALA A 93 -8.78 4.76 -8.75
C ALA A 93 -9.17 3.49 -8.01
N CYS A 94 -10.47 3.19 -7.95
CA CYS A 94 -10.95 1.96 -7.32
C CYS A 94 -10.74 0.74 -8.20
N ALA A 95 -10.58 0.94 -9.50
CA ALA A 95 -10.38 -0.14 -10.45
C ALA A 95 -9.56 0.38 -11.61
N VAL A 96 -8.71 -0.45 -12.18
CA VAL A 96 -7.89 -0.07 -13.31
C VAL A 96 -7.87 -1.19 -14.32
N ARG A 97 -7.55 -0.83 -15.55
CA ARG A 97 -7.37 -1.80 -16.61
C ARG A 97 -5.89 -1.95 -16.84
N ARG A 98 -5.37 -3.15 -16.59
CA ARG A 98 -3.97 -3.39 -16.79
C ARG A 98 -3.71 -3.90 -18.18
N LEU A 99 -2.76 -3.27 -18.84
CA LEU A 99 -2.31 -3.72 -20.14
C LEU A 99 -1.02 -4.49 -19.93
N GLN A 100 -0.96 -5.71 -20.42
CA GLN A 100 0.24 -6.53 -20.34
C GLN A 100 0.67 -6.89 -18.92
N GLY A 101 -0.24 -6.76 -17.98
CA GLY A 101 0.04 -7.16 -16.62
C GLY A 101 0.99 -6.28 -15.84
N ASN A 102 1.27 -5.09 -16.33
CA ASN A 102 2.18 -4.19 -15.65
C ASN A 102 1.44 -3.18 -14.80
N ALA A 103 2.08 -2.76 -13.76
CA ALA A 103 1.53 -1.76 -12.87
C ALA A 103 1.78 -0.38 -13.42
#